data_cbde8e1e2918242e53fadbf55b9806ae
#
_entry.id   cbde8e1e2918242e53fadbf55b9806ae
#
_cell.length_a   1.000
_cell.length_b   1.000
_cell.length_c   1.000
_cell.angle_alpha   90.00
_cell.angle_beta   90.00
_cell.angle_gamma   90.00
#
_symmetry.space_group_name_H-M   'P 1'
#
loop_
_entity.id
_entity.type
_entity.pdbx_description
1 polymer ?
#
loop_
_entity_poly.entity_id
_entity_poly.type
_entity_poly.pdbx_seq_one_letter_code
_entity_poly.pdbx_strand_id
1 'polypeptide(L)' 'KIYEKNSDQDFFSALKLCKKKRIGPARTEDNRPLFYKKDISLLARNGFDFETSKKVMEIEKDDYTKIIKLLWLFFLFFF' A
#
# COMPACT_ATOMS: atom_id res chain seq x y z
N LYS A 1 13.10 -20.03 10.34
CA LYS A 1 13.12 -19.27 10.13
C LYS A 1 12.99 -18.54 10.73
N ILE A 2 13.35 -18.27 10.71
CA ILE A 2 13.40 -17.74 11.24
C ILE A 2 13.48 -16.47 11.26
N TYR A 3 13.49 -15.76 10.39
CA TYR A 3 13.50 -14.41 10.48
C TYR A 3 12.11 -13.95 10.56
N GLU A 4 11.90 -12.90 11.25
CA GLU A 4 10.69 -12.33 11.34
C GLU A 4 10.54 -11.34 10.32
N LYS A 5 9.51 -11.47 9.53
CA LYS A 5 9.22 -10.50 8.56
C LYS A 5 8.65 -9.31 9.24
N ASN A 6 9.10 -8.15 8.93
CA ASN A 6 8.55 -6.94 9.48
C ASN A 6 7.36 -6.53 8.61
N SER A 7 6.24 -7.20 8.81
CA SER A 7 5.11 -7.03 7.92
C SER A 7 4.49 -5.65 8.02
N ASP A 8 4.58 -4.99 9.18
CA ASP A 8 4.07 -3.63 9.30
C ASP A 8 4.85 -2.67 8.42
N GLN A 9 6.16 -2.81 8.42
CA GLN A 9 7.01 -1.97 7.61
C GLN A 9 6.74 -2.20 6.12
N ASP A 10 6.58 -3.47 5.74
CA ASP A 10 6.26 -3.79 4.35
C ASP A 10 4.92 -3.21 3.95
N PHE A 11 3.95 -3.28 4.85
CA PHE A 11 2.62 -2.75 4.57
C PHE A 11 2.68 -1.25 4.30
N PHE A 12 3.37 -0.50 5.15
CA PHE A 12 3.47 0.95 4.96
C PHE A 12 4.30 1.30 3.73
N SER A 13 5.34 0.53 3.46
CA SER A 13 6.12 0.75 2.25
C SER A 13 5.28 0.54 1.01
N ALA A 14 4.43 -0.48 1.03
CA ALA A 14 3.55 -0.76 -0.10
C ALA A 14 2.53 0.35 -0.27
N LEU A 15 1.99 0.88 0.84
CA LEU A 15 1.06 1.99 0.76
C LEU A 15 1.71 3.24 0.16
N LYS A 16 2.95 3.51 0.54
CA LYS A 16 3.66 4.65 -0.03
C LYS A 16 3.86 4.47 -1.52
N LEU A 17 4.18 3.25 -1.94
CA LEU A 17 4.33 2.97 -3.36
C LEU A 17 3.01 3.18 -4.08
N CYS A 18 1.91 2.72 -3.49
CA CYS A 18 0.61 2.90 -4.10
C CYS A 18 0.29 4.38 -4.27
N LYS A 19 0.60 5.19 -3.28
CA LYS A 19 0.37 6.62 -3.38
C LYS A 19 1.21 7.23 -4.49
N LYS A 20 2.47 6.87 -4.54
CA LYS A 20 3.38 7.41 -5.54
C LYS A 20 2.95 7.06 -6.95
N LYS A 21 2.54 5.82 -7.15
CA LYS A 21 2.16 5.33 -8.47
C LYS A 21 0.68 5.48 -8.76
N ARG A 22 -0.10 5.89 -7.77
CA ARG A 22 -1.55 6.07 -7.90
C ARG A 22 -2.23 4.77 -8.29
N ILE A 23 -1.90 3.71 -7.57
CA ILE A 23 -2.47 2.40 -7.81
C ILE A 23 -3.16 1.91 -6.54
N GLY A 24 -3.91 0.81 -6.68
CA GLY A 24 -4.56 0.16 -5.55
C GLY A 24 -5.46 1.10 -4.78
N PRO A 25 -5.27 1.23 -3.47
CA PRO A 25 -6.16 2.07 -2.66
C PRO A 25 -6.08 3.55 -3.01
N ALA A 26 -5.06 3.96 -3.76
CA ALA A 26 -4.96 5.36 -4.19
C ALA A 26 -5.86 5.67 -5.36
N ARG A 27 -6.40 4.64 -6.02
CA ARG A 27 -7.34 4.86 -7.12
C ARG A 27 -8.70 5.22 -6.56
N THR A 28 -9.56 5.79 -7.39
CA THR A 28 -10.95 5.98 -7.01
C THR A 28 -11.58 4.62 -6.78
N GLU A 29 -12.63 4.57 -5.97
CA GLU A 29 -13.24 3.30 -5.61
C GLU A 29 -13.77 2.56 -6.82
N ASP A 30 -14.26 3.28 -7.81
CA ASP A 30 -14.76 2.65 -9.02
C ASP A 30 -13.67 1.95 -9.81
N ASN A 31 -12.48 2.51 -9.79
CA ASN A 31 -11.37 1.96 -10.58
C ASN A 31 -10.59 0.87 -9.87
N ARG A 32 -10.74 0.77 -8.56
CA ARG A 32 -9.97 -0.23 -7.83
C ARG A 32 -10.19 -1.66 -8.32
N PRO A 33 -11.43 -2.12 -8.48
CA PRO A 33 -11.62 -3.49 -8.97
C PRO A 33 -11.20 -3.67 -10.42
N LEU A 34 -11.30 -2.61 -11.22
CA LEU A 34 -10.93 -2.71 -12.62
C LEU A 34 -9.45 -3.00 -12.81
N PHE A 35 -8.61 -2.45 -11.95
CA PHE A 35 -7.17 -2.59 -12.09
C PHE A 35 -6.55 -3.48 -11.02
N TYR A 36 -7.37 -4.27 -10.35
CA TYR A 36 -6.90 -5.07 -9.23
C TYR A 36 -5.74 -5.98 -9.60
N LYS A 37 -5.89 -6.75 -10.67
CA LYS A 37 -4.85 -7.70 -11.06
C LYS A 37 -3.57 -7.00 -11.46
N LYS A 38 -3.71 -5.92 -12.18
CA LYS A 38 -2.55 -5.17 -12.61
C LYS A 38 -1.79 -4.58 -11.42
N ASP A 39 -2.53 -4.01 -10.49
CA ASP A 39 -1.92 -3.35 -9.35
C ASP A 39 -1.25 -4.35 -8.41
N ILE A 40 -1.90 -5.49 -8.18
CA ILE A 40 -1.31 -6.49 -7.30
C ILE A 40 -0.05 -7.10 -7.93
N SER A 41 -0.05 -7.23 -9.25
CA SER A 41 1.13 -7.70 -9.96
C SER A 41 2.27 -6.71 -9.83
N LEU A 42 1.96 -5.44 -9.88
CA LEU A 42 2.97 -4.41 -9.77
C LEU A 42 3.59 -4.43 -8.38
N LEU A 43 2.79 -4.62 -7.35
CA LEU A 43 3.31 -4.74 -5.99
C LEU A 43 4.21 -5.96 -5.87
N ALA A 44 3.81 -7.07 -6.46
CA ALA A 44 4.63 -8.28 -6.43
C ALA A 44 5.97 -8.05 -7.11
N ARG A 45 5.98 -7.34 -8.22
CA ARG A 45 7.22 -7.03 -8.91
C ARG A 45 8.15 -6.17 -8.09
N ASN A 46 7.58 -5.38 -7.18
CA ASN A 46 8.38 -4.52 -6.33
C ASN A 46 8.83 -5.23 -5.05
N GLY A 47 8.62 -6.53 -4.97
CA GLY A 47 9.16 -7.31 -3.88
C GLY A 47 8.22 -7.57 -2.72
N PHE A 48 6.98 -7.12 -2.81
CA PHE A 48 6.01 -7.37 -1.74
C PHE A 48 5.38 -8.73 -1.93
N ASP A 49 5.23 -9.49 -0.84
CA ASP A 49 4.63 -10.80 -0.97
C ASP A 49 3.13 -10.67 -1.20
N PHE A 50 2.50 -11.79 -1.51
CA PHE A 50 1.09 -11.78 -1.86
C PHE A 50 0.22 -11.31 -0.71
N GLU A 51 0.53 -11.75 0.50
CA GLU A 51 -0.25 -11.35 1.65
C GLU A 51 -0.22 -9.85 1.88
N THR A 52 0.96 -9.26 1.82
CA THR A 52 1.10 -7.83 2.00
C THR A 52 0.37 -7.08 0.88
N SER A 53 0.56 -7.55 -0.35
CA SER A 53 -0.10 -6.93 -1.50
C SER A 53 -1.60 -6.98 -1.36
N LYS A 54 -2.13 -8.12 -0.92
CA LYS A 54 -3.56 -8.29 -0.76
C LYS A 54 -4.10 -7.37 0.32
N LYS A 55 -3.41 -7.29 1.46
CA LYS A 55 -3.83 -6.39 2.53
C LYS A 55 -3.90 -4.95 2.06
N VAL A 56 -2.91 -4.54 1.31
CA VAL A 56 -2.87 -3.17 0.80
C VAL A 56 -4.01 -2.94 -0.17
N MET A 57 -4.26 -3.91 -1.04
CA MET A 57 -5.31 -3.76 -2.04
C MET A 57 -6.71 -3.76 -1.43
N GLU A 58 -6.85 -4.35 -0.24
CA GLU A 58 -8.16 -4.47 0.37
C GLU A 58 -8.45 -3.43 1.45
N ILE A 59 -7.52 -2.52 1.69
CA ILE A 59 -7.71 -1.52 2.72
C ILE A 59 -8.87 -0.58 2.32
N GLU A 60 -9.67 -0.18 3.30
CA GLU A 60 -10.77 0.72 3.03
C GLU A 60 -10.26 2.11 2.75
N LYS A 61 -11.02 2.84 1.96
CA LYS A 61 -10.62 4.17 1.53
C LYS A 61 -10.38 5.10 2.71
N ASP A 62 -11.25 5.05 3.70
CA ASP A 62 -11.10 5.90 4.87
C ASP A 62 -9.84 5.57 5.64
N ASP A 63 -9.56 4.28 5.80
CA ASP A 63 -8.35 3.86 6.50
C ASP A 63 -7.12 4.26 5.73
N TYR A 64 -7.14 4.08 4.42
CA TYR A 64 -6.03 4.48 3.59
C TYR A 64 -5.75 5.98 3.73
N THR A 65 -6.80 6.78 3.68
CA THR A 65 -6.66 8.22 3.78
C THR A 65 -6.05 8.63 5.13
N LYS A 66 -6.50 7.99 6.21
CA LYS A 66 -5.96 8.28 7.53
C LYS A 66 -4.49 7.93 7.63
N ILE A 67 -4.13 6.74 7.13
CA ILE A 67 -2.76 6.28 7.22
C ILE A 67 -1.84 7.17 6.39
N ILE A 68 -2.26 7.50 5.18
CA ILE A 68 -1.45 8.35 4.30
C ILE A 68 -1.26 9.72 4.94
N LYS A 69 -2.29 10.25 5.58
CA LYS A 69 -2.18 11.54 6.23
C LYS A 69 -1.16 11.49 7.37
N LEU A 70 -1.18 10.43 8.16
CA LEU A 70 -0.23 10.28 9.25
C LEU A 70 1.19 10.12 8.74
N LEU A 71 1.38 9.33 7.69
CA LEU A 71 2.70 9.17 7.09
C LEU A 71 3.22 10.47 6.53
N TRP A 72 2.33 11.26 5.94
CA TRP A 72 2.69 12.55 5.38
C TRP A 72 3.14 13.51 6.47
N LEU A 73 2.41 13.55 7.58
CA LEU A 73 2.79 14.38 8.70
C LEU A 73 4.13 13.95 9.29
N PHE A 74 4.33 12.65 9.40
CA PHE A 74 5.58 12.10 9.90
C PHE A 74 6.73 12.52 9.00
N PHE A 75 6.50 12.44 7.70
CA PHE A 75 7.50 12.83 6.72
C PHE A 75 7.87 14.29 6.87
N LEU A 76 6.88 15.15 7.02
CA LEU A 76 7.13 16.59 7.20
C LEU A 76 7.89 16.89 8.47
N PHE A 77 7.60 16.13 9.52
CA PHE A 77 8.26 16.36 10.81
C PHE A 77 9.74 16.01 10.78
N PHE A 78 10.13 15.03 9.98
CA PHE A 78 11.50 14.54 9.96
C PHE A 78 12.29 15.00 8.76
N PHE A 79 11.75 15.89 8.03
CA PHE A 79 12.43 16.58 6.97
C PHE A 79 12.34 18.07 7.19
#